data_1c6566920989d5d4b2a20fbc2a42acdf
#
_entry.id   1c6566920989d5d4b2a20fbc2a42acdf
#
_cell.length_a   1.000
_cell.length_b   1.000
_cell.length_c   1.000
_cell.angle_alpha   90.00
_cell.angle_beta   90.00
_cell.angle_gamma   90.00
#
_symmetry.space_group_name_H-M   'P 1'
#
loop_
_entity.id
_entity.type
_entity.pdbx_description
1 polymer ?
#
loop_
_entity_poly.entity_id
_entity_poly.type
_entity_poly.pdbx_seq_one_letter_code
_entity_poly.pdbx_strand_id
1 'polypeptide(L)'
;MPFADIIGHDSAKTLLRSAILQNRLAHAYLFHGDDRIGKRLLALRLAQALLCETVPDDPTPDACGACRACRQVDARTHPDFMVIEPDQELANPQIKIELIRDIEHQMIYRPLIGDRKICLIDDADRMTIGAANALLKTLEEPPDHSLFILVSSRPYALPATIRSRCQALRLTAPAQTQVEAAVILKRELPPADAHFLAVLSDGQLGRALECDLEQARNSQKEFAAIFSSKGLQSYATVLAAAEALSKEERGPEAFDWLLRWLRDVLLVAVGAGSDHVLNLDQKAGMQALAERIDIDELLDLINDLEKLERQAHRNLNVQMALETILLRVRQLLTPQDTADRPR
;
A
#
# COMPACT_ATOMS: atom_id res chain seq x y z
N MET A 1 -18.79 0.50 15.64
CA MET A 1 -17.86 -0.26 16.48
C MET A 1 -16.50 -0.23 15.80
N PRO A 2 -15.41 0.18 16.47
CA PRO A 2 -14.15 0.49 15.81
C PRO A 2 -13.50 -0.60 14.98
N PHE A 3 -13.52 -1.88 15.38
CA PHE A 3 -13.03 -2.96 14.50
C PHE A 3 -13.93 -3.20 13.27
N ALA A 4 -15.21 -2.83 13.33
CA ALA A 4 -16.12 -2.91 12.18
C ALA A 4 -15.80 -1.88 11.10
N ASP A 5 -15.14 -0.77 11.47
CA ASP A 5 -14.73 0.26 10.50
C ASP A 5 -13.55 -0.20 9.63
N ILE A 6 -12.88 -1.29 10.03
CA ILE A 6 -11.75 -1.86 9.32
C ILE A 6 -12.25 -2.80 8.24
N ILE A 7 -11.98 -2.46 7.00
CA ILE A 7 -12.36 -3.25 5.84
C ILE A 7 -11.31 -4.33 5.61
N GLY A 8 -11.76 -5.57 5.47
CA GLY A 8 -10.88 -6.73 5.40
C GLY A 8 -10.22 -7.09 6.74
N HIS A 9 -9.09 -7.76 6.69
CA HIS A 9 -8.26 -8.18 7.83
C HIS A 9 -9.00 -9.05 8.88
N ASP A 10 -9.99 -9.83 8.48
CA ASP A 10 -10.87 -10.57 9.41
C ASP A 10 -10.11 -11.55 10.30
N SER A 11 -9.10 -12.23 9.76
CA SER A 11 -8.23 -13.13 10.52
C SER A 11 -7.45 -12.38 11.61
N ALA A 12 -6.91 -11.19 11.27
CA ALA A 12 -6.17 -10.37 12.23
C ALA A 12 -7.09 -9.82 13.33
N LYS A 13 -8.28 -9.32 12.96
CA LYS A 13 -9.31 -8.87 13.91
C LYS A 13 -9.72 -9.98 14.87
N THR A 14 -9.97 -11.19 14.36
CA THR A 14 -10.35 -12.36 15.16
C THR A 14 -9.24 -12.75 16.12
N LEU A 15 -7.98 -12.78 15.66
CA LEU A 15 -6.82 -13.09 16.50
C LEU A 15 -6.67 -12.07 17.62
N LEU A 16 -6.74 -10.78 17.34
CA LEU A 16 -6.59 -9.72 18.32
C LEU A 16 -7.73 -9.73 19.35
N ARG A 17 -8.99 -9.91 18.90
CA ARG A 17 -10.14 -10.06 19.80
C ARG A 17 -9.97 -11.27 20.74
N SER A 18 -9.54 -12.39 20.21
CA SER A 18 -9.26 -13.59 20.99
C SER A 18 -8.15 -13.36 22.03
N ALA A 19 -7.08 -12.65 21.67
CA ALA A 19 -5.99 -12.31 22.55
C ALA A 19 -6.44 -11.39 23.69
N ILE A 20 -7.33 -10.43 23.41
CA ILE A 20 -7.92 -9.55 24.43
C ILE A 20 -8.78 -10.37 25.39
N LEU A 21 -9.73 -11.18 24.89
CA LEU A 21 -10.64 -12.00 25.68
C LEU A 21 -9.90 -12.95 26.62
N GLN A 22 -8.82 -13.54 26.15
CA GLN A 22 -8.04 -14.51 26.91
C GLN A 22 -6.97 -13.86 27.80
N ASN A 23 -6.88 -12.52 27.80
CA ASN A 23 -5.82 -11.75 28.44
C ASN A 23 -4.41 -12.25 28.09
N ARG A 24 -4.19 -12.61 26.80
CA ARG A 24 -2.95 -13.17 26.26
C ARG A 24 -2.35 -12.26 25.18
N LEU A 25 -2.43 -10.94 25.41
CA LEU A 25 -1.78 -10.00 24.52
C LEU A 25 -0.26 -10.10 24.65
N ALA A 26 0.44 -10.13 23.53
CA ALA A 26 1.88 -9.98 23.53
C ALA A 26 2.27 -8.56 23.97
N HIS A 27 3.46 -8.40 24.56
CA HIS A 27 3.99 -7.09 24.92
C HIS A 27 4.36 -6.23 23.70
N ALA A 28 4.62 -6.86 22.56
CA ALA A 28 4.93 -6.18 21.30
C ALA A 28 4.35 -6.91 20.09
N TYR A 29 3.74 -6.17 19.20
CA TYR A 29 3.26 -6.62 17.89
C TYR A 29 4.02 -5.92 16.77
N LEU A 30 4.25 -6.64 15.65
CA LEU A 30 4.70 -6.08 14.40
C LEU A 30 3.60 -6.28 13.34
N PHE A 31 2.83 -5.24 13.05
CA PHE A 31 1.84 -5.23 11.97
C PHE A 31 2.55 -4.91 10.66
N HIS A 32 2.59 -5.88 9.76
CA HIS A 32 3.31 -5.70 8.50
C HIS A 32 2.50 -6.15 7.29
N GLY A 33 2.82 -5.60 6.13
CA GLY A 33 2.16 -5.84 4.85
C GLY A 33 2.28 -4.61 3.96
N ASP A 34 1.66 -4.63 2.79
CA ASP A 34 1.75 -3.56 1.80
C ASP A 34 1.34 -2.20 2.36
N ASP A 35 1.79 -1.13 1.72
CA ASP A 35 1.47 0.22 2.17
C ASP A 35 -0.03 0.53 2.01
N ARG A 36 -0.53 1.45 2.86
CA ARG A 36 -1.92 2.00 2.81
C ARG A 36 -3.05 0.96 2.81
N ILE A 37 -2.82 -0.26 3.30
CA ILE A 37 -3.85 -1.30 3.43
C ILE A 37 -4.64 -1.23 4.75
N GLY A 38 -4.34 -0.27 5.65
CA GLY A 38 -5.04 -0.08 6.92
C GLY A 38 -4.31 -0.59 8.16
N LYS A 39 -3.00 -0.91 8.08
CA LYS A 39 -2.17 -1.36 9.24
C LYS A 39 -2.27 -0.43 10.43
N ARG A 40 -2.04 0.87 10.20
CA ARG A 40 -2.12 1.91 11.23
C ARG A 40 -3.53 2.03 11.82
N LEU A 41 -4.56 1.95 10.98
CA LEU A 41 -5.94 1.97 11.46
C LEU A 41 -6.23 0.80 12.39
N LEU A 42 -5.79 -0.42 12.05
CA LEU A 42 -5.94 -1.58 12.92
C LEU A 42 -5.22 -1.39 14.27
N ALA A 43 -4.03 -0.81 14.28
CA ALA A 43 -3.29 -0.49 15.50
C ALA A 43 -4.04 0.53 16.37
N LEU A 44 -4.59 1.58 15.77
CA LEU A 44 -5.43 2.57 16.47
C LEU A 44 -6.69 1.92 17.07
N ARG A 45 -7.38 1.07 16.32
CA ARG A 45 -8.58 0.37 16.80
C ARG A 45 -8.28 -0.62 17.91
N LEU A 46 -7.11 -1.29 17.86
CA LEU A 46 -6.63 -2.11 18.96
C LEU A 46 -6.39 -1.26 20.23
N ALA A 47 -5.72 -0.12 20.10
CA ALA A 47 -5.50 0.80 21.22
C ALA A 47 -6.83 1.29 21.81
N GLN A 48 -7.81 1.65 20.97
CA GLN A 48 -9.15 2.03 21.45
C GLN A 48 -9.85 0.88 22.18
N ALA A 49 -9.77 -0.36 21.67
CA ALA A 49 -10.39 -1.50 22.34
C ALA A 49 -9.81 -1.76 23.72
N LEU A 50 -8.52 -1.49 23.91
CA LEU A 50 -7.81 -1.70 25.20
C LEU A 50 -7.99 -0.55 26.19
N LEU A 51 -8.26 0.67 25.71
CA LEU A 51 -8.40 1.87 26.56
C LEU A 51 -9.85 2.34 26.69
N CYS A 52 -10.81 1.63 26.07
CA CYS A 52 -12.22 2.00 26.12
C CYS A 52 -12.77 1.92 27.53
N GLU A 53 -13.39 3.01 28.01
CA GLU A 53 -14.02 3.10 29.34
C GLU A 53 -15.37 2.38 29.41
N THR A 54 -15.98 2.13 28.24
CA THR A 54 -17.30 1.49 28.17
C THR A 54 -17.12 0.04 27.74
N VAL A 55 -17.48 -0.89 28.63
CA VAL A 55 -17.57 -2.31 28.26
C VAL A 55 -18.79 -2.45 27.37
N PRO A 56 -18.65 -2.87 26.08
CA PRO A 56 -19.82 -3.16 25.26
C PRO A 56 -20.67 -4.27 25.88
N ASP A 57 -22.00 -4.20 25.74
CA ASP A 57 -22.92 -5.29 26.13
C ASP A 57 -22.66 -6.58 25.33
N ASP A 58 -21.92 -6.49 24.25
CA ASP A 58 -21.49 -7.61 23.40
C ASP A 58 -20.24 -8.28 24.01
N PRO A 59 -20.21 -9.61 24.16
CA PRO A 59 -19.06 -10.36 24.66
C PRO A 59 -17.80 -10.23 23.77
N THR A 60 -17.90 -9.61 22.59
CA THR A 60 -16.75 -9.36 21.73
C THR A 60 -16.00 -8.10 22.16
N PRO A 61 -14.70 -8.19 22.52
CA PRO A 61 -13.94 -7.02 22.88
C PRO A 61 -13.77 -6.08 21.70
N ASP A 62 -14.44 -4.95 21.79
CA ASP A 62 -14.34 -3.87 20.81
C ASP A 62 -14.48 -2.52 21.52
N ALA A 63 -14.06 -1.44 20.88
CA ALA A 63 -14.26 -0.12 21.44
C ALA A 63 -15.64 0.44 21.07
N CYS A 64 -16.22 1.25 21.95
CA CYS A 64 -17.51 1.90 21.68
C CYS A 64 -17.40 3.04 20.61
N GLY A 65 -16.19 3.60 20.42
CA GLY A 65 -15.91 4.71 19.51
C GLY A 65 -16.43 6.08 19.99
N ALA A 66 -17.19 6.15 21.06
CA ALA A 66 -17.90 7.35 21.49
C ALA A 66 -17.50 7.87 22.88
N CYS A 67 -16.92 7.04 23.77
CA CYS A 67 -16.48 7.48 25.09
C CYS A 67 -15.31 8.47 25.03
N ARG A 68 -14.98 9.05 26.17
CA ARG A 68 -13.88 10.02 26.25
C ARG A 68 -12.54 9.41 25.83
N ALA A 69 -12.20 8.23 26.31
CA ALA A 69 -10.96 7.55 25.96
C ALA A 69 -10.88 7.25 24.45
N CYS A 70 -11.96 6.71 23.83
CA CYS A 70 -11.97 6.47 22.37
C CYS A 70 -11.71 7.74 21.56
N ARG A 71 -12.33 8.87 21.94
CA ARG A 71 -12.11 10.16 21.24
C ARG A 71 -10.70 10.69 21.48
N GLN A 72 -10.15 10.52 22.68
CA GLN A 72 -8.78 10.93 22.96
C GLN A 72 -7.74 10.08 22.21
N VAL A 73 -7.97 8.79 22.03
CA VAL A 73 -7.10 7.93 21.21
C VAL A 73 -7.16 8.37 19.73
N ASP A 74 -8.34 8.64 19.16
CA ASP A 74 -8.46 9.17 17.80
C ASP A 74 -7.76 10.52 17.65
N ALA A 75 -7.89 11.42 18.62
CA ALA A 75 -7.22 12.71 18.68
C ALA A 75 -5.72 12.64 19.08
N ARG A 76 -5.20 11.45 19.44
CA ARG A 76 -3.82 11.22 19.94
C ARG A 76 -3.50 12.02 21.21
N THR A 77 -4.49 12.26 22.05
CA THR A 77 -4.37 13.05 23.28
C THR A 77 -4.60 12.22 24.54
N HIS A 78 -4.79 10.90 24.41
CA HIS A 78 -4.95 10.01 25.56
C HIS A 78 -3.61 9.87 26.28
N PRO A 79 -3.57 10.05 27.64
CA PRO A 79 -2.31 10.06 28.40
C PRO A 79 -1.57 8.72 28.39
N ASP A 80 -2.28 7.61 28.20
CA ASP A 80 -1.71 6.26 28.14
C ASP A 80 -1.57 5.73 26.71
N PHE A 81 -1.72 6.61 25.69
CA PHE A 81 -1.53 6.28 24.28
C PHE A 81 -0.56 7.26 23.62
N MET A 82 0.52 6.72 23.10
CA MET A 82 1.57 7.50 22.44
C MET A 82 1.74 7.03 21.01
N VAL A 83 2.02 7.97 20.10
CA VAL A 83 2.30 7.68 18.70
C VAL A 83 3.64 8.28 18.32
N ILE A 84 4.51 7.46 17.73
CA ILE A 84 5.71 7.90 17.04
C ILE A 84 5.49 7.72 15.55
N GLU A 85 5.82 8.73 14.79
CA GLU A 85 5.86 8.70 13.33
C GLU A 85 7.08 9.48 12.83
N PRO A 86 7.61 9.15 11.65
CA PRO A 86 8.69 9.92 11.06
C PRO A 86 8.26 11.35 10.81
N ASP A 87 9.18 12.30 10.98
CA ASP A 87 8.94 13.70 10.64
C ASP A 87 8.82 13.84 9.12
N GLN A 88 7.62 14.12 8.65
CA GLN A 88 7.28 14.23 7.23
C GLN A 88 7.81 15.51 6.56
N GLU A 89 8.22 16.51 7.35
CA GLU A 89 8.79 17.75 6.81
C GLU A 89 10.24 17.58 6.35
N LEU A 90 10.89 16.49 6.74
CA LEU A 90 12.25 16.18 6.33
C LEU A 90 12.29 15.55 4.94
N ALA A 91 13.31 15.92 4.15
CA ALA A 91 13.56 15.28 2.83
C ALA A 91 13.75 13.75 2.91
N ASN A 92 14.21 13.24 4.05
CA ASN A 92 14.30 11.82 4.34
C ASN A 92 13.71 11.56 5.73
N PRO A 93 12.39 11.31 5.83
CA PRO A 93 11.71 11.09 7.09
C PRO A 93 12.28 9.90 7.85
N GLN A 94 12.75 10.11 9.07
CA GLN A 94 13.33 9.07 9.93
C GLN A 94 12.86 9.23 11.37
N ILE A 95 12.77 8.10 12.08
CA ILE A 95 12.55 8.07 13.54
C ILE A 95 13.92 8.10 14.22
N LYS A 96 14.21 9.20 14.91
CA LYS A 96 15.47 9.41 15.61
C LYS A 96 15.48 8.76 16.98
N ILE A 97 16.68 8.51 17.51
CA ILE A 97 16.89 7.86 18.80
C ILE A 97 16.29 8.63 19.99
N GLU A 98 16.25 9.96 19.89
CA GLU A 98 15.71 10.84 20.93
C GLU A 98 14.22 10.52 21.19
N LEU A 99 13.42 10.38 20.10
CA LEU A 99 11.99 10.04 20.19
C LEU A 99 11.77 8.68 20.86
N ILE A 100 12.60 7.71 20.59
CA ILE A 100 12.50 6.38 21.22
C ILE A 100 12.83 6.48 22.71
N ARG A 101 13.90 7.18 23.08
CA ARG A 101 14.29 7.36 24.50
C ARG A 101 13.22 8.09 25.32
N ASP A 102 12.61 9.12 24.75
CA ASP A 102 11.53 9.86 25.41
C ASP A 102 10.34 8.93 25.71
N ILE A 103 10.00 8.06 24.78
CA ILE A 103 8.92 7.09 25.00
C ILE A 103 9.33 5.99 25.97
N GLU A 104 10.53 5.44 25.89
CA GLU A 104 11.02 4.47 26.85
C GLU A 104 10.88 5.02 28.28
N HIS A 105 11.27 6.27 28.49
CA HIS A 105 11.09 6.96 29.78
C HIS A 105 9.62 7.04 30.21
N GLN A 106 8.73 7.36 29.29
CA GLN A 106 7.29 7.46 29.59
C GLN A 106 6.65 6.09 29.85
N MET A 107 7.08 5.04 29.15
CA MET A 107 6.54 3.68 29.29
C MET A 107 6.88 3.00 30.61
N ILE A 108 7.93 3.44 31.31
CA ILE A 108 8.31 2.92 32.64
C ILE A 108 7.24 3.26 33.67
N TYR A 109 6.58 4.41 33.57
CA TYR A 109 5.57 4.83 34.54
C TYR A 109 4.27 4.05 34.34
N ARG A 110 3.57 3.79 35.45
CA ARG A 110 2.25 3.14 35.41
C ARG A 110 1.24 3.96 34.61
N PRO A 111 0.24 3.31 33.98
CA PRO A 111 -0.86 4.00 33.31
C PRO A 111 -1.54 5.01 34.25
N LEU A 112 -2.03 6.11 33.69
CA LEU A 112 -2.72 7.16 34.43
C LEU A 112 -4.22 6.90 34.56
N ILE A 113 -4.85 6.32 33.54
CA ILE A 113 -6.31 6.12 33.48
C ILE A 113 -6.64 4.64 33.26
N GLY A 114 -6.00 4.02 32.28
CA GLY A 114 -6.26 2.63 31.87
C GLY A 114 -5.39 1.60 32.61
N ASP A 115 -5.50 0.36 32.21
CA ASP A 115 -4.70 -0.75 32.75
C ASP A 115 -3.37 -0.91 32.01
N ARG A 116 -3.22 -0.29 30.86
CA ARG A 116 -2.06 -0.43 29.96
C ARG A 116 -1.62 0.91 29.37
N LYS A 117 -0.32 1.02 29.13
CA LYS A 117 0.27 2.04 28.27
C LYS A 117 0.55 1.46 26.90
N ILE A 118 0.15 2.17 25.85
CA ILE A 118 0.27 1.72 24.48
C ILE A 118 1.13 2.70 23.69
N CYS A 119 2.16 2.18 23.03
CA CYS A 119 3.00 2.92 22.11
C CYS A 119 2.83 2.38 20.68
N LEU A 120 2.33 3.21 19.78
CA LEU A 120 2.27 2.94 18.35
C LEU A 120 3.47 3.59 17.67
N ILE A 121 4.30 2.77 17.02
CA ILE A 121 5.43 3.23 16.19
C ILE A 121 5.04 2.99 14.73
N ASP A 122 4.63 4.05 14.05
CA ASP A 122 4.25 3.98 12.63
C ASP A 122 5.49 4.12 11.75
N ASP A 123 5.47 3.50 10.55
CA ASP A 123 6.63 3.40 9.68
C ASP A 123 7.92 2.99 10.43
N ALA A 124 7.83 1.98 11.28
CA ALA A 124 8.93 1.55 12.14
C ALA A 124 10.22 1.18 11.36
N ASP A 125 10.09 0.80 10.08
CA ASP A 125 11.23 0.55 9.18
C ASP A 125 12.05 1.82 8.86
N ARG A 126 11.55 3.01 9.23
CA ARG A 126 12.27 4.28 9.12
C ARG A 126 13.05 4.66 10.38
N MET A 127 13.10 3.79 11.38
CA MET A 127 13.98 4.00 12.54
C MET A 127 15.44 4.03 12.13
N THR A 128 16.20 4.99 12.67
CA THR A 128 17.66 4.95 12.59
C THR A 128 18.20 3.71 13.32
N ILE A 129 19.42 3.26 12.99
CA ILE A 129 20.06 2.12 13.69
C ILE A 129 20.14 2.38 15.21
N GLY A 130 20.42 3.63 15.59
CA GLY A 130 20.47 4.03 16.99
C GLY A 130 19.11 3.93 17.68
N ALA A 131 18.02 4.35 17.02
CA ALA A 131 16.65 4.25 17.51
C ALA A 131 16.23 2.77 17.68
N ALA A 132 16.50 1.95 16.67
CA ALA A 132 16.20 0.53 16.72
C ALA A 132 16.96 -0.19 17.85
N ASN A 133 18.24 0.15 18.08
CA ASN A 133 19.02 -0.43 19.17
C ASN A 133 18.55 0.03 20.55
N ALA A 134 18.10 1.28 20.69
CA ALA A 134 17.53 1.75 21.95
C ALA A 134 16.29 0.93 22.29
N LEU A 135 15.34 0.78 21.38
CA LEU A 135 14.09 0.05 21.57
C LEU A 135 14.29 -1.43 21.99
N LEU A 136 15.42 -2.05 21.61
CA LEU A 136 15.69 -3.46 21.93
C LEU A 136 15.66 -3.74 23.43
N LYS A 137 16.19 -2.85 24.27
CA LYS A 137 16.22 -3.04 25.74
C LYS A 137 14.82 -3.14 26.32
N THR A 138 13.93 -2.27 25.87
CA THR A 138 12.54 -2.26 26.32
C THR A 138 11.74 -3.44 25.79
N LEU A 139 12.08 -3.94 24.58
CA LEU A 139 11.46 -5.15 24.05
C LEU A 139 11.96 -6.44 24.72
N GLU A 140 13.17 -6.44 25.29
CA GLU A 140 13.72 -7.57 26.06
C GLU A 140 13.12 -7.65 27.48
N GLU A 141 13.01 -6.51 28.13
CA GLU A 141 12.48 -6.38 29.50
C GLU A 141 11.32 -5.36 29.54
N PRO A 142 10.18 -5.71 28.91
CA PRO A 142 9.05 -4.78 28.82
C PRO A 142 8.38 -4.59 30.17
N PRO A 143 7.98 -3.35 30.53
CA PRO A 143 7.13 -3.13 31.68
C PRO A 143 5.81 -3.93 31.56
N ASP A 144 5.34 -4.58 32.62
CA ASP A 144 4.15 -5.48 32.62
C ASP A 144 2.88 -4.85 32.00
N HIS A 145 2.75 -3.53 32.18
CA HIS A 145 1.61 -2.75 31.68
C HIS A 145 1.80 -2.16 30.30
N SER A 146 2.91 -2.44 29.62
CA SER A 146 3.23 -1.85 28.33
C SER A 146 2.77 -2.70 27.15
N LEU A 147 2.39 -2.04 26.05
CA LEU A 147 2.13 -2.65 24.75
C LEU A 147 2.77 -1.80 23.66
N PHE A 148 3.66 -2.41 22.89
CA PHE A 148 4.24 -1.79 21.70
C PHE A 148 3.57 -2.33 20.44
N ILE A 149 3.19 -1.44 19.52
CA ILE A 149 2.64 -1.81 18.21
C ILE A 149 3.50 -1.15 17.14
N LEU A 150 4.33 -1.93 16.48
CA LEU A 150 5.16 -1.48 15.38
C LEU A 150 4.39 -1.71 14.07
N VAL A 151 4.34 -0.72 13.22
CA VAL A 151 3.74 -0.80 11.89
C VAL A 151 4.84 -0.64 10.83
N SER A 152 4.87 -1.52 9.84
CA SER A 152 5.87 -1.44 8.78
C SER A 152 5.33 -1.98 7.46
N SER A 153 5.69 -1.33 6.35
CA SER A 153 5.50 -1.86 5.00
C SER A 153 6.72 -2.65 4.51
N ARG A 154 7.88 -2.46 5.14
CA ARG A 154 9.13 -3.13 4.79
C ARG A 154 9.73 -3.84 6.02
N PRO A 155 9.11 -4.93 6.52
CA PRO A 155 9.50 -5.57 7.78
C PRO A 155 10.96 -6.04 7.78
N TYR A 156 11.52 -6.36 6.62
CA TYR A 156 12.92 -6.80 6.50
C TYR A 156 13.95 -5.66 6.57
N ALA A 157 13.51 -4.39 6.50
CA ALA A 157 14.36 -3.25 6.82
C ALA A 157 14.59 -3.09 8.32
N LEU A 158 13.69 -3.65 9.15
CA LEU A 158 13.89 -3.73 10.60
C LEU A 158 14.96 -4.78 10.95
N PRO A 159 15.80 -4.52 11.96
CA PRO A 159 16.75 -5.52 12.48
C PRO A 159 16.03 -6.82 12.87
N ALA A 160 16.68 -7.96 12.59
CA ALA A 160 16.15 -9.27 12.96
C ALA A 160 15.92 -9.40 14.48
N THR A 161 16.72 -8.71 15.27
CA THR A 161 16.60 -8.64 16.72
C THR A 161 15.30 -7.99 17.22
N ILE A 162 14.78 -6.97 16.54
CA ILE A 162 13.46 -6.40 16.82
C ILE A 162 12.38 -7.38 16.39
N ARG A 163 12.47 -7.89 15.16
CA ARG A 163 11.45 -8.78 14.61
C ARG A 163 11.25 -10.06 15.44
N SER A 164 12.32 -10.59 16.01
CA SER A 164 12.26 -11.81 16.85
C SER A 164 11.59 -11.59 18.22
N ARG A 165 11.47 -10.33 18.67
CA ARG A 165 10.84 -9.96 19.95
C ARG A 165 9.41 -9.43 19.81
N CYS A 166 8.94 -9.28 18.58
CA CYS A 166 7.57 -8.89 18.28
C CYS A 166 6.75 -10.08 17.78
N GLN A 167 5.51 -10.17 18.20
CA GLN A 167 4.55 -11.07 17.55
C GLN A 167 4.18 -10.49 16.18
N ALA A 168 4.64 -11.13 15.12
CA ALA A 168 4.37 -10.68 13.76
C ALA A 168 2.91 -10.97 13.38
N LEU A 169 2.22 -9.95 12.87
CA LEU A 169 0.88 -10.03 12.30
C LEU A 169 0.92 -9.53 10.87
N ARG A 170 0.87 -10.47 9.92
CA ARG A 170 0.83 -10.13 8.50
C ARG A 170 -0.57 -9.70 8.11
N LEU A 171 -0.66 -8.52 7.51
CA LEU A 171 -1.87 -7.97 6.92
C LEU A 171 -1.74 -8.05 5.39
N THR A 172 -2.79 -8.48 4.74
CA THR A 172 -2.88 -8.55 3.28
C THR A 172 -3.86 -7.49 2.78
N ALA A 173 -3.68 -7.01 1.58
CA ALA A 173 -4.64 -6.09 0.98
C ALA A 173 -6.06 -6.68 1.02
N PRO A 174 -7.08 -5.87 1.30
CA PRO A 174 -8.47 -6.30 1.19
C PRO A 174 -8.78 -6.79 -0.22
N ALA A 175 -9.76 -7.68 -0.35
CA ALA A 175 -10.23 -8.11 -1.66
C ALA A 175 -10.77 -6.89 -2.44
N GLN A 176 -10.55 -6.87 -3.75
CA GLN A 176 -10.97 -5.77 -4.62
C GLN A 176 -12.44 -5.41 -4.43
N THR A 177 -13.33 -6.41 -4.33
CA THR A 177 -14.76 -6.20 -4.08
C THR A 177 -15.05 -5.48 -2.75
N GLN A 178 -14.22 -5.70 -1.74
CA GLN A 178 -14.33 -4.98 -0.45
C GLN A 178 -13.88 -3.53 -0.60
N VAL A 179 -12.83 -3.27 -1.40
CA VAL A 179 -12.36 -1.91 -1.71
C VAL A 179 -13.42 -1.16 -2.52
N GLU A 180 -14.00 -1.78 -3.55
CA GLU A 180 -15.09 -1.21 -4.34
C GLU A 180 -16.28 -0.82 -3.47
N ALA A 181 -16.77 -1.74 -2.65
CA ALA A 181 -17.86 -1.48 -1.73
C ALA A 181 -17.57 -0.31 -0.77
N ALA A 182 -16.33 -0.23 -0.30
CA ALA A 182 -15.89 0.85 0.57
C ALA A 182 -15.83 2.21 -0.13
N VAL A 183 -15.33 2.23 -1.37
CA VAL A 183 -15.28 3.46 -2.19
C VAL A 183 -16.67 3.95 -2.50
N ILE A 184 -17.61 3.06 -2.89
CA ILE A 184 -19.01 3.40 -3.12
C ILE A 184 -19.61 4.04 -1.86
N LEU A 185 -19.43 3.39 -0.71
CA LEU A 185 -20.03 3.84 0.54
C LEU A 185 -19.45 5.16 1.07
N LYS A 186 -18.10 5.32 0.99
CA LYS A 186 -17.43 6.46 1.61
C LYS A 186 -17.29 7.68 0.70
N ARG A 187 -17.28 7.47 -0.63
CA ARG A 187 -17.12 8.54 -1.62
C ARG A 187 -18.38 8.79 -2.44
N GLU A 188 -19.43 7.99 -2.24
CA GLU A 188 -20.72 8.08 -2.95
C GLU A 188 -20.53 8.05 -4.48
N LEU A 189 -19.56 7.26 -4.97
CA LEU A 189 -19.21 7.16 -6.38
C LEU A 189 -20.04 6.06 -7.08
N PRO A 190 -20.28 6.22 -8.40
CA PRO A 190 -20.86 5.16 -9.22
C PRO A 190 -20.02 3.88 -9.22
N PRO A 191 -20.62 2.69 -9.40
CA PRO A 191 -19.89 1.41 -9.40
C PRO A 191 -18.72 1.36 -10.37
N ALA A 192 -18.85 1.94 -11.57
CA ALA A 192 -17.79 1.97 -12.57
C ALA A 192 -16.55 2.78 -12.14
N ASP A 193 -16.75 3.87 -11.40
CA ASP A 193 -15.66 4.70 -10.89
C ASP A 193 -15.04 4.09 -9.63
N ALA A 194 -15.86 3.44 -8.80
CA ALA A 194 -15.38 2.69 -7.65
C ALA A 194 -14.51 1.50 -8.08
N HIS A 195 -14.93 0.75 -9.10
CA HIS A 195 -14.16 -0.30 -9.71
C HIS A 195 -12.80 0.23 -10.23
N PHE A 196 -12.84 1.30 -11.01
CA PHE A 196 -11.62 1.92 -11.55
C PHE A 196 -10.63 2.29 -10.43
N LEU A 197 -11.08 2.95 -9.36
CA LEU A 197 -10.23 3.32 -8.23
C LEU A 197 -9.73 2.10 -7.45
N ALA A 198 -10.54 1.06 -7.29
CA ALA A 198 -10.15 -0.15 -6.60
C ALA A 198 -9.04 -0.91 -7.36
N VAL A 199 -9.18 -1.04 -8.69
CA VAL A 199 -8.15 -1.66 -9.54
C VAL A 199 -6.90 -0.79 -9.58
N LEU A 200 -7.04 0.54 -9.78
CA LEU A 200 -5.91 1.48 -9.81
C LEU A 200 -5.08 1.47 -8.52
N SER A 201 -5.72 1.22 -7.38
CA SER A 201 -5.05 1.22 -6.08
C SER A 201 -4.44 -0.12 -5.66
N ASP A 202 -4.57 -1.18 -6.46
CA ASP A 202 -4.03 -2.52 -6.16
C ASP A 202 -4.43 -3.04 -4.75
N GLY A 203 -5.67 -2.78 -4.33
CA GLY A 203 -6.18 -3.16 -3.01
C GLY A 203 -5.72 -2.25 -1.86
N GLN A 204 -4.95 -1.20 -2.13
CA GLN A 204 -4.57 -0.19 -1.14
C GLN A 204 -5.75 0.75 -0.88
N LEU A 205 -6.60 0.38 0.08
CA LEU A 205 -7.83 1.12 0.37
C LEU A 205 -7.60 2.63 0.64
N GLY A 206 -6.54 2.97 1.36
CA GLY A 206 -6.18 4.37 1.61
C GLY A 206 -5.95 5.14 0.30
N ARG A 207 -5.19 4.54 -0.64
CA ARG A 207 -4.96 5.14 -1.96
C ARG A 207 -6.26 5.30 -2.75
N ALA A 208 -7.15 4.30 -2.73
CA ALA A 208 -8.44 4.36 -3.42
C ALA A 208 -9.34 5.48 -2.89
N LEU A 209 -9.28 5.75 -1.57
CA LEU A 209 -10.08 6.80 -0.93
C LEU A 209 -9.52 8.21 -1.14
N GLU A 210 -8.20 8.36 -1.27
CA GLU A 210 -7.51 9.66 -1.42
C GLU A 210 -7.31 10.06 -2.88
N CYS A 211 -7.35 9.11 -3.82
CA CYS A 211 -7.08 9.35 -5.24
C CYS A 211 -8.05 10.36 -5.86
N ASP A 212 -7.53 11.34 -6.58
CA ASP A 212 -8.34 12.23 -7.40
C ASP A 212 -8.82 11.47 -8.65
N LEU A 213 -10.14 11.22 -8.71
CA LEU A 213 -10.76 10.45 -9.78
C LEU A 213 -10.63 11.16 -11.14
N GLU A 214 -10.83 12.47 -11.18
CA GLU A 214 -10.80 13.23 -12.43
C GLU A 214 -9.40 13.24 -13.00
N GLN A 215 -8.40 13.53 -12.18
CA GLN A 215 -7.01 13.48 -12.58
C GLN A 215 -6.62 12.07 -13.05
N ALA A 216 -6.96 11.02 -12.30
CA ALA A 216 -6.63 9.64 -12.67
C ALA A 216 -7.28 9.22 -14.00
N ARG A 217 -8.53 9.61 -14.26
CA ARG A 217 -9.21 9.35 -15.53
C ARG A 217 -8.60 10.12 -16.70
N ASN A 218 -8.13 11.34 -16.47
CA ASN A 218 -7.45 12.14 -17.48
C ASN A 218 -6.09 11.52 -17.84
N SER A 219 -5.30 11.14 -16.84
CA SER A 219 -4.04 10.41 -17.06
C SER A 219 -4.27 9.09 -17.80
N GLN A 220 -5.28 8.30 -17.39
CA GLN A 220 -5.65 7.06 -18.09
C GLN A 220 -5.87 7.29 -19.60
N LYS A 221 -6.70 8.28 -19.95
CA LYS A 221 -7.02 8.57 -21.37
C LYS A 221 -5.80 9.03 -22.16
N GLU A 222 -4.99 9.88 -21.57
CA GLU A 222 -3.78 10.42 -22.19
C GLU A 222 -2.77 9.31 -22.46
N PHE A 223 -2.41 8.51 -21.44
CA PHE A 223 -1.47 7.42 -21.61
C PHE A 223 -2.00 6.33 -22.53
N ALA A 224 -3.29 6.02 -22.47
CA ALA A 224 -3.92 5.10 -23.41
C ALA A 224 -3.84 5.58 -24.87
N ALA A 225 -3.94 6.88 -25.12
CA ALA A 225 -3.73 7.44 -26.46
C ALA A 225 -2.27 7.29 -26.91
N ILE A 226 -1.29 7.56 -26.02
CA ILE A 226 0.14 7.41 -26.30
C ILE A 226 0.47 5.94 -26.62
N PHE A 227 0.00 4.98 -25.83
CA PHE A 227 0.30 3.55 -25.98
C PHE A 227 -0.52 2.86 -27.08
N SER A 228 -1.39 3.57 -27.77
CA SER A 228 -2.17 3.05 -28.89
C SER A 228 -1.32 2.84 -30.15
N SER A 229 -1.81 2.01 -31.06
CA SER A 229 -1.20 1.83 -32.39
C SER A 229 -1.09 3.13 -33.19
N LYS A 230 -1.98 4.10 -32.95
CA LYS A 230 -1.93 5.44 -33.52
C LYS A 230 -0.86 6.31 -32.88
N GLY A 231 -0.74 6.26 -31.56
CA GLY A 231 0.28 7.01 -30.81
C GLY A 231 1.70 6.56 -31.12
N LEU A 232 1.90 5.25 -31.29
CA LEU A 232 3.21 4.64 -31.59
C LEU A 232 3.35 4.21 -33.07
N GLN A 233 2.71 4.91 -34.00
CA GLN A 233 2.62 4.48 -35.40
C GLN A 233 3.99 4.52 -36.15
N SER A 234 4.91 5.38 -35.72
CA SER A 234 6.24 5.52 -36.38
C SER A 234 7.35 5.65 -35.33
N TYR A 235 8.61 5.41 -35.73
CA TYR A 235 9.76 5.70 -34.87
C TYR A 235 9.82 7.15 -34.42
N ALA A 236 9.43 8.09 -35.31
CA ALA A 236 9.41 9.52 -34.96
C ALA A 236 8.39 9.83 -33.86
N THR A 237 7.19 9.22 -33.89
CA THR A 237 6.18 9.41 -32.86
C THR A 237 6.61 8.79 -31.53
N VAL A 238 7.31 7.66 -31.53
CA VAL A 238 7.87 7.03 -30.33
C VAL A 238 8.90 7.95 -29.67
N LEU A 239 9.88 8.44 -30.45
CA LEU A 239 10.91 9.33 -29.93
C LEU A 239 10.34 10.64 -29.39
N ALA A 240 9.38 11.24 -30.12
CA ALA A 240 8.69 12.44 -29.67
C ALA A 240 7.92 12.24 -28.37
N ALA A 241 7.23 11.11 -28.19
CA ALA A 241 6.53 10.77 -26.96
C ALA A 241 7.52 10.58 -25.79
N ALA A 242 8.61 9.85 -26.00
CA ALA A 242 9.64 9.64 -24.97
C ALA A 242 10.31 10.95 -24.55
N GLU A 243 10.60 11.84 -25.50
CA GLU A 243 11.18 13.15 -25.23
C GLU A 243 10.21 14.05 -24.45
N ALA A 244 8.93 14.09 -24.83
CA ALA A 244 7.91 14.88 -24.14
C ALA A 244 7.73 14.41 -22.69
N LEU A 245 7.53 13.11 -22.48
CA LEU A 245 7.36 12.52 -21.14
C LEU A 245 8.61 12.73 -20.25
N SER A 246 9.80 12.71 -20.83
CA SER A 246 11.03 12.94 -20.09
C SER A 246 11.18 14.41 -19.68
N LYS A 247 10.88 15.36 -20.56
CA LYS A 247 10.97 16.80 -20.32
C LYS A 247 9.96 17.28 -19.25
N GLU A 248 8.79 16.69 -19.23
CA GLU A 248 7.73 16.98 -18.26
C GLU A 248 7.92 16.25 -16.92
N GLU A 249 9.05 15.54 -16.73
CA GLU A 249 9.32 14.71 -15.54
C GLU A 249 8.24 13.64 -15.27
N ARG A 250 7.49 13.25 -16.29
CA ARG A 250 6.38 12.27 -16.20
C ARG A 250 6.80 10.83 -16.51
N GLY A 251 8.11 10.57 -16.61
CA GLY A 251 8.63 9.24 -16.91
C GLY A 251 8.17 8.16 -15.91
N PRO A 252 8.26 8.38 -14.59
CA PRO A 252 7.79 7.41 -13.60
C PRO A 252 6.28 7.14 -13.71
N GLU A 253 5.48 8.18 -13.97
CA GLU A 253 4.04 8.05 -14.20
C GLU A 253 3.75 7.22 -15.46
N ALA A 254 4.50 7.46 -16.54
CA ALA A 254 4.38 6.72 -17.80
C ALA A 254 4.71 5.22 -17.60
N PHE A 255 5.73 4.88 -16.81
CA PHE A 255 6.07 3.49 -16.51
C PHE A 255 4.94 2.80 -15.72
N ASP A 256 4.37 3.43 -14.71
CA ASP A 256 3.25 2.87 -13.92
C ASP A 256 2.02 2.61 -14.82
N TRP A 257 1.62 3.59 -15.65
CA TRP A 257 0.50 3.42 -16.57
C TRP A 257 0.75 2.37 -17.65
N LEU A 258 1.98 2.30 -18.19
CA LEU A 258 2.34 1.30 -19.17
C LEU A 258 2.33 -0.11 -18.57
N LEU A 259 2.84 -0.28 -17.36
CA LEU A 259 2.82 -1.54 -16.63
C LEU A 259 1.37 -2.03 -16.41
N ARG A 260 0.47 -1.13 -16.01
CA ARG A 260 -0.96 -1.43 -15.86
C ARG A 260 -1.61 -1.81 -17.17
N TRP A 261 -1.29 -1.10 -18.24
CA TRP A 261 -1.81 -1.41 -19.57
C TRP A 261 -1.35 -2.78 -20.06
N LEU A 262 -0.06 -3.10 -19.92
CA LEU A 262 0.50 -4.42 -20.30
C LEU A 262 -0.09 -5.55 -19.43
N ARG A 263 -0.31 -5.29 -18.13
CA ARG A 263 -0.99 -6.23 -17.24
C ARG A 263 -2.42 -6.50 -17.69
N ASP A 264 -3.17 -5.49 -18.10
CA ASP A 264 -4.53 -5.66 -18.64
C ASP A 264 -4.50 -6.52 -19.91
N VAL A 265 -3.56 -6.28 -20.82
CA VAL A 265 -3.37 -7.12 -22.02
C VAL A 265 -3.08 -8.57 -21.64
N LEU A 266 -2.22 -8.80 -20.65
CA LEU A 266 -1.91 -10.14 -20.16
C LEU A 266 -3.15 -10.82 -19.57
N LEU A 267 -3.92 -10.13 -18.72
CA LEU A 267 -5.14 -10.67 -18.11
C LEU A 267 -6.17 -11.07 -19.18
N VAL A 268 -6.31 -10.26 -20.22
CA VAL A 268 -7.19 -10.58 -21.36
C VAL A 268 -6.65 -11.77 -22.15
N ALA A 269 -5.34 -11.86 -22.39
CA ALA A 269 -4.70 -12.95 -23.13
C ALA A 269 -4.85 -14.32 -22.43
N VAL A 270 -4.77 -14.35 -21.09
CA VAL A 270 -4.96 -15.59 -20.33
C VAL A 270 -6.42 -15.90 -20.01
N GLY A 271 -7.36 -15.07 -20.52
CA GLY A 271 -8.79 -15.28 -20.28
C GLY A 271 -9.24 -15.01 -18.84
N ALA A 272 -8.49 -14.21 -18.09
CA ALA A 272 -8.90 -13.79 -16.75
C ALA A 272 -10.17 -12.93 -16.82
N GLY A 273 -10.99 -13.01 -15.75
CA GLY A 273 -12.21 -12.22 -15.65
C GLY A 273 -11.93 -10.71 -15.73
N SER A 274 -12.95 -9.94 -16.11
CA SER A 274 -12.83 -8.46 -16.23
C SER A 274 -12.67 -7.74 -14.90
N ASP A 275 -12.78 -8.44 -13.78
CA ASP A 275 -12.79 -7.86 -12.43
C ASP A 275 -11.46 -7.16 -12.06
N HIS A 276 -10.36 -7.55 -12.69
CA HIS A 276 -9.03 -7.00 -12.43
C HIS A 276 -8.50 -6.10 -13.56
N VAL A 277 -9.31 -5.87 -14.60
CA VAL A 277 -8.93 -5.06 -15.76
C VAL A 277 -9.27 -3.60 -15.50
N LEU A 278 -8.26 -2.72 -15.58
CA LEU A 278 -8.41 -1.29 -15.37
C LEU A 278 -9.07 -0.59 -16.57
N ASN A 279 -8.65 -0.96 -17.79
CA ASN A 279 -9.06 -0.31 -19.03
C ASN A 279 -10.20 -1.08 -19.71
N LEU A 280 -11.34 -1.20 -19.03
CA LEU A 280 -12.51 -1.94 -19.52
C LEU A 280 -13.07 -1.38 -20.84
N ASP A 281 -12.96 -0.08 -21.06
CA ASP A 281 -13.36 0.63 -22.28
C ASP A 281 -12.52 0.24 -23.51
N GLN A 282 -11.30 -0.26 -23.30
CA GLN A 282 -10.37 -0.70 -24.34
C GLN A 282 -10.33 -2.23 -24.52
N LYS A 283 -11.17 -2.97 -23.84
CA LYS A 283 -11.15 -4.45 -23.81
C LYS A 283 -11.17 -5.07 -25.21
N ALA A 284 -11.98 -4.54 -26.13
CA ALA A 284 -12.06 -5.05 -27.51
C ALA A 284 -10.71 -4.89 -28.26
N GLY A 285 -10.02 -3.76 -28.09
CA GLY A 285 -8.69 -3.54 -28.65
C GLY A 285 -7.62 -4.44 -28.06
N MET A 286 -7.68 -4.64 -26.73
CA MET A 286 -6.80 -5.55 -26.01
C MET A 286 -7.02 -7.02 -26.39
N GLN A 287 -8.28 -7.44 -26.66
CA GLN A 287 -8.58 -8.78 -27.16
C GLN A 287 -7.93 -9.03 -28.54
N ALA A 288 -8.08 -8.09 -29.47
CA ALA A 288 -7.45 -8.20 -30.77
C ALA A 288 -5.92 -8.22 -30.72
N LEU A 289 -5.33 -7.59 -29.72
CA LEU A 289 -3.89 -7.66 -29.45
C LEU A 289 -3.52 -9.00 -28.82
N ALA A 290 -4.26 -9.46 -27.82
CA ALA A 290 -4.04 -10.70 -27.08
C ALA A 290 -4.05 -11.95 -27.98
N GLU A 291 -4.86 -11.95 -29.05
CA GLU A 291 -4.90 -13.05 -30.04
C GLU A 291 -3.63 -13.18 -30.87
N ARG A 292 -2.77 -12.16 -30.91
CA ARG A 292 -1.57 -12.10 -31.75
C ARG A 292 -0.27 -12.05 -30.99
N ILE A 293 -0.34 -11.72 -29.70
CA ILE A 293 0.85 -11.51 -28.87
C ILE A 293 1.40 -12.84 -28.36
N ASP A 294 2.70 -12.96 -28.32
CA ASP A 294 3.38 -14.03 -27.60
C ASP A 294 3.39 -13.68 -26.11
N ILE A 295 2.84 -14.56 -25.30
CA ILE A 295 2.74 -14.34 -23.84
C ILE A 295 4.12 -14.27 -23.19
N ASP A 296 5.09 -15.05 -23.65
CA ASP A 296 6.45 -15.03 -23.11
C ASP A 296 7.13 -13.69 -23.42
N GLU A 297 6.95 -13.16 -24.64
CA GLU A 297 7.47 -11.84 -25.05
C GLU A 297 6.81 -10.71 -24.23
N LEU A 298 5.51 -10.82 -23.94
CA LEU A 298 4.78 -9.87 -23.08
C LEU A 298 5.29 -9.91 -21.64
N LEU A 299 5.52 -11.10 -21.08
CA LEU A 299 6.06 -11.27 -19.74
C LEU A 299 7.48 -10.72 -19.62
N ASP A 300 8.31 -10.94 -20.64
CA ASP A 300 9.67 -10.37 -20.66
C ASP A 300 9.64 -8.84 -20.69
N LEU A 301 8.71 -8.25 -21.46
CA LEU A 301 8.54 -6.79 -21.47
C LEU A 301 8.08 -6.24 -20.13
N ILE A 302 7.13 -6.90 -19.47
CA ILE A 302 6.66 -6.53 -18.11
C ILE A 302 7.83 -6.60 -17.12
N ASN A 303 8.60 -7.70 -17.12
CA ASN A 303 9.74 -7.86 -16.23
C ASN A 303 10.81 -6.78 -16.43
N ASP A 304 11.08 -6.40 -17.66
CA ASP A 304 12.07 -5.36 -17.96
C ASP A 304 11.57 -3.97 -17.55
N LEU A 305 10.27 -3.70 -17.74
CA LEU A 305 9.65 -2.46 -17.28
C LEU A 305 9.69 -2.34 -15.75
N GLU A 306 9.39 -3.42 -15.01
CA GLU A 306 9.52 -3.44 -13.55
C GLU A 306 10.96 -3.19 -13.07
N LYS A 307 11.96 -3.73 -13.78
CA LYS A 307 13.37 -3.44 -13.46
C LYS A 307 13.71 -1.97 -13.65
N LEU A 308 13.24 -1.37 -14.74
CA LEU A 308 13.46 0.04 -15.04
C LEU A 308 12.76 0.95 -14.04
N GLU A 309 11.52 0.65 -13.66
CA GLU A 309 10.78 1.38 -12.62
C GLU A 309 11.52 1.39 -11.29
N ARG A 310 12.02 0.23 -10.84
CA ARG A 310 12.84 0.12 -9.62
C ARG A 310 14.15 0.91 -9.69
N GLN A 311 14.70 1.10 -10.89
CA GLN A 311 15.94 1.85 -11.14
C GLN A 311 15.70 3.34 -11.40
N ALA A 312 14.48 3.75 -11.72
CA ALA A 312 14.14 5.15 -12.04
C ALA A 312 14.54 6.14 -10.93
N HIS A 313 14.59 5.67 -9.68
CA HIS A 313 15.09 6.45 -8.54
C HIS A 313 16.62 6.50 -8.40
N ARG A 314 17.39 5.86 -9.31
CA ARG A 314 18.86 5.71 -9.23
C ARG A 314 19.56 6.16 -10.51
N ASN A 315 19.56 7.46 -10.81
CA ASN A 315 20.31 8.05 -11.95
C ASN A 315 20.04 7.37 -13.32
N LEU A 316 18.81 6.90 -13.58
CA LEU A 316 18.42 6.36 -14.87
C LEU A 316 18.27 7.52 -15.89
N ASN A 317 18.78 7.32 -17.10
CA ASN A 317 18.39 8.17 -18.23
C ASN A 317 16.95 7.81 -18.63
N VAL A 318 15.97 8.54 -18.06
CA VAL A 318 14.54 8.30 -18.22
C VAL A 318 14.13 8.34 -19.69
N GLN A 319 14.68 9.27 -20.48
CA GLN A 319 14.36 9.36 -21.91
C GLN A 319 14.77 8.08 -22.66
N MET A 320 16.01 7.62 -22.47
CA MET A 320 16.51 6.40 -23.14
C MET A 320 15.73 5.15 -22.74
N ALA A 321 15.34 5.08 -21.45
CA ALA A 321 14.51 3.99 -20.95
C ALA A 321 13.11 3.99 -21.60
N LEU A 322 12.46 5.16 -21.68
CA LEU A 322 11.18 5.33 -22.36
C LEU A 322 11.29 4.98 -23.85
N GLU A 323 12.30 5.48 -24.57
CA GLU A 323 12.54 5.15 -25.98
C GLU A 323 12.64 3.63 -26.17
N THR A 324 13.44 2.95 -25.34
CA THR A 324 13.63 1.50 -25.44
C THR A 324 12.33 0.73 -25.23
N ILE A 325 11.58 1.05 -24.19
CA ILE A 325 10.34 0.36 -23.85
C ILE A 325 9.24 0.66 -24.89
N LEU A 326 9.06 1.92 -25.27
CA LEU A 326 8.04 2.29 -26.25
C LEU A 326 8.31 1.71 -27.64
N LEU A 327 9.58 1.52 -28.01
CA LEU A 327 9.94 0.81 -29.25
C LEU A 327 9.52 -0.66 -29.20
N ARG A 328 9.72 -1.35 -28.07
CA ARG A 328 9.25 -2.73 -27.88
C ARG A 328 7.73 -2.81 -27.88
N VAL A 329 7.04 -1.90 -27.19
CA VAL A 329 5.57 -1.82 -27.23
C VAL A 329 5.08 -1.62 -28.66
N ARG A 330 5.72 -0.74 -29.44
CA ARG A 330 5.39 -0.56 -30.85
C ARG A 330 5.55 -1.86 -31.65
N GLN A 331 6.60 -2.64 -31.42
CA GLN A 331 6.79 -3.95 -32.08
C GLN A 331 5.63 -4.91 -31.78
N LEU A 332 5.17 -4.95 -30.52
CA LEU A 332 4.01 -5.75 -30.15
C LEU A 332 2.70 -5.28 -30.80
N LEU A 333 2.53 -3.97 -30.98
CA LEU A 333 1.34 -3.37 -31.59
C LEU A 333 1.31 -3.51 -33.10
N THR A 334 2.48 -3.61 -33.76
CA THR A 334 2.59 -3.71 -35.22
C THR A 334 2.40 -5.17 -35.65
N PRO A 335 1.54 -5.48 -36.63
CA PRO A 335 1.45 -6.84 -37.15
C PRO A 335 2.84 -7.27 -37.67
N GLN A 336 3.38 -8.36 -37.10
CA GLN A 336 4.55 -8.99 -37.71
C GLN A 336 4.07 -9.59 -39.06
N ASP A 337 4.61 -9.11 -40.15
CA ASP A 337 4.54 -9.83 -41.41
C ASP A 337 5.20 -11.20 -41.17
N THR A 338 4.39 -12.26 -41.17
CA THR A 338 4.80 -13.66 -40.93
C THR A 338 5.73 -14.23 -42.01
N ALA A 339 6.37 -13.38 -42.83
CA ALA A 339 7.16 -13.79 -43.96
C ALA A 339 8.66 -14.10 -43.63
N ASP A 340 9.16 -13.82 -42.43
CA ASP A 340 10.62 -13.93 -42.20
C ASP A 340 10.99 -14.63 -40.85
N ARG A 341 10.39 -15.81 -40.58
CA ARG A 341 10.99 -16.75 -39.61
C ARG A 341 11.85 -17.76 -40.39
N PRO A 342 13.17 -17.73 -40.26
CA PRO A 342 13.98 -18.83 -40.75
C PRO A 342 13.63 -20.08 -39.91
N ARG A 343 13.36 -21.17 -40.60
CA ARG A 343 13.07 -22.52 -40.07
C ARG A 343 14.25 -23.10 -39.30
#